data_512913e8b85854ffac9b3c7095c6dbed
#
_entry.id   512913e8b85854ffac9b3c7095c6dbed
#
_cell.length_a   1.000
_cell.length_b   1.000
_cell.length_c   1.000
_cell.angle_alpha   90.00
_cell.angle_beta   90.00
_cell.angle_gamma   90.00
#
_symmetry.space_group_name_H-M   'P 1'
#
loop_
_entity.id
_entity.type
_entity.pdbx_description
1 polymer ?
#
loop_
_entity_poly.entity_id
_entity_poly.type
_entity_poly.pdbx_seq_one_letter_code
_entity_poly.pdbx_strand_id
1 'polypeptide(L)'
;MIQLRPHQERATIAMRQNSIGQILVPTGGGKTLIAIMDAVKRFEVNVPRTIVVVAPRILLAEQLCSDYLEHVTNANVLHVHSGETKHFRTTKSDHIKLFVEMCQTVREHVIIFTTYHSLHRVQESGIAVDTIYFDEAHNSVQRNFFGPTEYFSGHADRCFFFTATRKTSVTINKPGMNDREVYGDIIARVSAPELVKGGYIAPPKVYVKEFGIHQNAKKITCDVDCEHVISTMDDIDMKKILVCVRTSRQLMNLMAHTDFAQQCQDRGYSFLYITSKTGAVVDGKKVNREQFFETLNTWGKDPEKKFVVLHRSILSEGISINRLDSVIFLRNMDVICLLYTSPSPRD
;
A
#
# COMPACT_ATOMS: atom_id res chain seq x y z
N MET A 1 -11.47 -24.09 -2.50
CA MET A 1 -11.06 -23.32 -3.70
C MET A 1 -11.59 -21.90 -3.55
N ILE A 2 -10.74 -20.88 -3.66
CA ILE A 2 -11.16 -19.47 -3.50
C ILE A 2 -12.02 -19.09 -4.68
N GLN A 3 -13.19 -18.53 -4.42
CA GLN A 3 -14.05 -17.98 -5.46
C GLN A 3 -13.63 -16.54 -5.75
N LEU A 4 -13.14 -16.30 -6.95
CA LEU A 4 -12.82 -14.96 -7.41
C LEU A 4 -14.09 -14.17 -7.68
N ARG A 5 -14.04 -12.86 -7.41
CA ARG A 5 -15.09 -11.93 -7.83
C ARG A 5 -15.05 -11.75 -9.35
N PRO A 6 -16.17 -11.40 -10.01
CA PRO A 6 -16.21 -11.31 -11.49
C PRO A 6 -15.13 -10.40 -12.09
N HIS A 7 -14.83 -9.28 -11.46
CA HIS A 7 -13.77 -8.37 -11.93
C HIS A 7 -12.36 -8.95 -11.74
N GLN A 8 -12.13 -9.74 -10.69
CA GLN A 8 -10.85 -10.42 -10.45
C GLN A 8 -10.64 -11.54 -11.48
N GLU A 9 -11.69 -12.28 -11.79
CA GLU A 9 -11.66 -13.32 -12.83
C GLU A 9 -11.35 -12.72 -14.21
N ARG A 10 -12.03 -11.62 -14.60
CA ARG A 10 -11.70 -10.89 -15.84
C ARG A 10 -10.24 -10.45 -15.89
N ALA A 11 -9.71 -9.91 -14.77
CA ALA A 11 -8.32 -9.47 -14.71
C ALA A 11 -7.33 -10.64 -14.85
N THR A 12 -7.57 -11.76 -14.18
CA THR A 12 -6.70 -12.95 -14.30
C THR A 12 -6.76 -13.57 -15.71
N ILE A 13 -7.91 -13.54 -16.37
CA ILE A 13 -8.03 -13.97 -17.78
C ILE A 13 -7.20 -13.03 -18.67
N ALA A 14 -7.33 -11.72 -18.50
CA ALA A 14 -6.53 -10.75 -19.27
C ALA A 14 -5.02 -10.93 -19.08
N MET A 15 -4.57 -11.20 -17.85
CA MET A 15 -3.16 -11.51 -17.57
C MET A 15 -2.65 -12.77 -18.25
N ARG A 16 -3.49 -13.79 -18.44
CA ARG A 16 -3.12 -15.02 -19.18
C ARG A 16 -2.95 -14.78 -20.68
N GLN A 17 -3.64 -13.78 -21.22
CA GLN A 17 -3.62 -13.44 -22.65
C GLN A 17 -2.51 -12.44 -23.01
N ASN A 18 -1.87 -11.84 -22.02
CA ASN A 18 -0.86 -10.81 -22.22
C ASN A 18 0.42 -11.13 -21.43
N SER A 19 1.57 -10.78 -21.98
CA SER A 19 2.86 -10.88 -21.30
C SER A 19 3.20 -9.62 -20.50
N ILE A 20 2.62 -8.48 -20.88
CA ILE A 20 2.82 -7.19 -20.21
C ILE A 20 1.50 -6.43 -20.13
N GLY A 21 1.27 -5.69 -19.04
CA GLY A 21 0.11 -4.82 -18.97
C GLY A 21 -0.17 -4.22 -17.61
N GLN A 22 -1.06 -3.24 -17.62
CA GLN A 22 -1.51 -2.50 -16.44
C GLN A 22 -2.86 -3.02 -15.96
N ILE A 23 -2.96 -3.28 -14.66
CA ILE A 23 -4.17 -3.72 -13.98
C ILE A 23 -4.63 -2.59 -13.05
N LEU A 24 -5.68 -1.89 -13.45
CA LEU A 24 -6.23 -0.73 -12.74
C LEU A 24 -7.42 -1.16 -11.90
N VAL A 25 -7.21 -1.31 -10.60
CA VAL A 25 -8.25 -1.72 -9.65
C VAL A 25 -8.18 -0.81 -8.43
N PRO A 26 -9.29 -0.19 -8.00
CA PRO A 26 -9.32 0.61 -6.79
C PRO A 26 -8.90 -0.18 -5.56
N THR A 27 -8.47 0.51 -4.52
CA THR A 27 -8.18 -0.10 -3.22
C THR A 27 -9.46 -0.79 -2.69
N GLY A 28 -9.28 -1.92 -2.02
CA GLY A 28 -10.41 -2.78 -1.62
C GLY A 28 -10.96 -3.68 -2.75
N GLY A 29 -10.56 -3.46 -4.00
CA GLY A 29 -10.95 -4.32 -5.13
C GLY A 29 -10.20 -5.64 -5.22
N GLY A 30 -9.20 -5.88 -4.35
CA GLY A 30 -8.47 -7.14 -4.26
C GLY A 30 -7.39 -7.33 -5.32
N LYS A 31 -6.61 -6.29 -5.61
CA LYS A 31 -5.41 -6.33 -6.49
C LYS A 31 -4.46 -7.47 -6.12
N THR A 32 -4.14 -7.58 -4.84
CA THR A 32 -3.23 -8.60 -4.30
C THR A 32 -3.71 -10.01 -4.63
N LEU A 33 -5.01 -10.30 -4.44
CA LEU A 33 -5.57 -11.61 -4.73
C LEU A 33 -5.50 -11.97 -6.23
N ILE A 34 -5.66 -10.98 -7.13
CA ILE A 34 -5.49 -11.18 -8.58
C ILE A 34 -4.06 -11.66 -8.88
N ALA A 35 -3.04 -10.98 -8.33
CA ALA A 35 -1.64 -11.33 -8.52
C ALA A 35 -1.30 -12.70 -7.89
N ILE A 36 -1.80 -12.98 -6.68
CA ILE A 36 -1.63 -14.28 -6.01
C ILE A 36 -2.20 -15.42 -6.86
N MET A 37 -3.42 -15.27 -7.38
CA MET A 37 -4.06 -16.34 -8.15
C MET A 37 -3.38 -16.58 -9.52
N ASP A 38 -2.79 -15.54 -10.12
CA ASP A 38 -1.92 -15.72 -11.28
C ASP A 38 -0.62 -16.44 -10.88
N ALA A 39 0.02 -16.09 -9.76
CA ALA A 39 1.22 -16.75 -9.26
C ALA A 39 0.97 -18.24 -8.93
N VAL A 40 -0.11 -18.55 -8.23
CA VAL A 40 -0.52 -19.95 -7.95
C VAL A 40 -0.61 -20.73 -9.26
N LYS A 41 -1.29 -20.18 -10.25
CA LYS A 41 -1.44 -20.83 -11.55
C LYS A 41 -0.11 -20.99 -12.29
N ARG A 42 0.82 -20.05 -12.12
CA ARG A 42 2.17 -20.13 -12.69
C ARG A 42 3.01 -21.23 -12.04
N PHE A 43 2.80 -21.53 -10.77
CA PHE A 43 3.50 -22.56 -10.03
C PHE A 43 2.86 -23.96 -10.10
N GLU A 44 1.75 -24.11 -10.83
CA GLU A 44 1.17 -25.45 -11.09
C GLU A 44 1.96 -26.29 -12.10
N VAL A 45 3.03 -25.75 -12.68
CA VAL A 45 3.85 -26.45 -13.70
C VAL A 45 5.10 -27.07 -13.06
N ASN A 46 5.57 -28.18 -13.65
CA ASN A 46 6.76 -28.90 -13.16
C ASN A 46 8.10 -28.28 -13.59
N VAL A 47 8.10 -27.07 -14.13
CA VAL A 47 9.31 -26.34 -14.52
C VAL A 47 9.58 -25.25 -13.49
N PRO A 48 10.77 -25.22 -12.88
CA PRO A 48 11.12 -24.19 -11.91
C PRO A 48 10.91 -22.79 -12.47
N ARG A 49 10.23 -21.95 -11.69
CA ARG A 49 9.93 -20.58 -12.07
C ARG A 49 10.36 -19.62 -10.96
N THR A 50 10.80 -18.46 -11.35
CA THR A 50 11.14 -17.37 -10.43
C THR A 50 10.14 -16.24 -10.62
N ILE A 51 9.37 -15.94 -9.58
CA ILE A 51 8.42 -14.81 -9.55
C ILE A 51 8.97 -13.72 -8.64
N VAL A 52 8.84 -12.47 -9.06
CA VAL A 52 9.25 -11.29 -8.28
C VAL A 52 8.03 -10.44 -7.96
N VAL A 53 7.89 -10.07 -6.69
CA VAL A 53 6.83 -9.17 -6.20
C VAL A 53 7.48 -7.89 -5.67
N VAL A 54 7.16 -6.77 -6.28
CA VAL A 54 7.76 -5.46 -5.97
C VAL A 54 6.76 -4.62 -5.18
N ALA A 55 7.15 -4.23 -3.98
CA ALA A 55 6.35 -3.40 -3.09
C ALA A 55 6.96 -1.99 -2.91
N PRO A 56 6.18 -0.96 -2.61
CA PRO A 56 6.71 0.38 -2.36
C PRO A 56 7.55 0.48 -1.07
N ARG A 57 7.30 -0.39 -0.08
CA ARG A 57 7.95 -0.35 1.24
C ARG A 57 8.17 -1.75 1.80
N ILE A 58 9.16 -1.87 2.70
CA ILE A 58 9.52 -3.13 3.37
C ILE A 58 8.32 -3.75 4.08
N LEU A 59 7.59 -2.96 4.86
CA LEU A 59 6.43 -3.46 5.61
C LEU A 59 5.35 -4.05 4.70
N LEU A 60 5.12 -3.43 3.53
CA LEU A 60 4.18 -3.96 2.55
C LEU A 60 4.74 -5.22 1.87
N ALA A 61 6.04 -5.31 1.64
CA ALA A 61 6.67 -6.53 1.12
C ALA A 61 6.46 -7.73 2.08
N GLU A 62 6.58 -7.49 3.39
CA GLU A 62 6.30 -8.50 4.42
C GLU A 62 4.82 -8.90 4.45
N GLN A 63 3.91 -7.93 4.36
CA GLN A 63 2.48 -8.20 4.31
C GLN A 63 2.11 -8.98 3.04
N LEU A 64 2.61 -8.57 1.87
CA LEU A 64 2.41 -9.31 0.62
C LEU A 64 2.95 -10.74 0.72
N CYS A 65 4.13 -10.93 1.33
CA CYS A 65 4.67 -12.25 1.57
C CYS A 65 3.69 -13.11 2.37
N SER A 66 3.16 -12.60 3.48
CA SER A 66 2.18 -13.31 4.30
C SER A 66 0.92 -13.66 3.51
N ASP A 67 0.38 -12.69 2.75
CA ASP A 67 -0.82 -12.90 1.93
C ASP A 67 -0.58 -13.96 0.82
N TYR A 68 0.59 -13.94 0.18
CA TYR A 68 0.95 -14.92 -0.86
C TYR A 68 1.10 -16.32 -0.28
N LEU A 69 1.73 -16.46 0.89
CA LEU A 69 1.99 -17.78 1.52
C LEU A 69 0.73 -18.46 2.05
N GLU A 70 -0.39 -17.76 2.20
CA GLU A 70 -1.68 -18.40 2.45
C GLU A 70 -2.14 -19.27 1.26
N HIS A 71 -1.60 -19.05 0.05
CA HIS A 71 -2.05 -19.69 -1.19
C HIS A 71 -0.94 -20.35 -1.99
N VAL A 72 0.29 -19.84 -1.89
CA VAL A 72 1.49 -20.38 -2.55
C VAL A 72 2.26 -21.21 -1.54
N THR A 73 2.20 -22.54 -1.67
CA THR A 73 2.81 -23.49 -0.73
C THR A 73 4.02 -24.24 -1.31
N ASN A 74 4.31 -24.05 -2.59
CA ASN A 74 5.30 -24.81 -3.35
C ASN A 74 6.43 -23.94 -3.93
N ALA A 75 6.78 -22.84 -3.23
CA ALA A 75 7.88 -21.97 -3.64
C ALA A 75 8.76 -21.59 -2.45
N ASN A 76 10.08 -21.50 -2.68
CA ASN A 76 11.02 -20.97 -1.73
C ASN A 76 10.95 -19.44 -1.70
N VAL A 77 10.99 -18.88 -0.52
CA VAL A 77 10.84 -17.43 -0.30
C VAL A 77 12.19 -16.77 -0.11
N LEU A 78 12.41 -15.69 -0.85
CA LEU A 78 13.56 -14.81 -0.70
C LEU A 78 13.11 -13.36 -0.51
N HIS A 79 13.64 -12.67 0.50
CA HIS A 79 13.45 -11.23 0.65
C HIS A 79 14.68 -10.45 0.18
N VAL A 80 14.46 -9.46 -0.67
CA VAL A 80 15.52 -8.56 -1.16
C VAL A 80 15.26 -7.15 -0.67
N HIS A 81 15.57 -6.91 0.60
CA HIS A 81 15.49 -5.61 1.28
C HIS A 81 16.28 -5.64 2.59
N SER A 82 16.51 -4.48 3.21
CA SER A 82 17.27 -4.34 4.45
C SER A 82 16.46 -4.57 5.74
N GLY A 83 15.14 -4.75 5.65
CA GLY A 83 14.27 -4.97 6.80
C GLY A 83 14.41 -6.36 7.40
N GLU A 84 13.94 -6.54 8.62
CA GLU A 84 13.88 -7.86 9.28
C GLU A 84 12.75 -8.68 8.69
N THR A 85 12.96 -10.00 8.60
CA THR A 85 11.97 -10.97 8.10
C THR A 85 12.25 -12.34 8.72
N LYS A 86 11.26 -13.21 8.74
CA LYS A 86 11.38 -14.62 9.18
C LYS A 86 11.97 -15.53 8.09
N HIS A 87 12.06 -15.06 6.85
CA HIS A 87 12.56 -15.80 5.70
C HIS A 87 14.02 -15.43 5.41
N PHE A 88 14.65 -16.18 4.51
CA PHE A 88 15.98 -15.83 4.04
C PHE A 88 15.95 -14.47 3.34
N ARG A 89 16.90 -13.61 3.68
CA ARG A 89 17.02 -12.26 3.12
C ARG A 89 18.45 -11.94 2.72
N THR A 90 18.56 -11.15 1.68
CA THR A 90 19.85 -10.60 1.25
C THR A 90 19.65 -9.35 0.40
N THR A 91 20.67 -8.48 0.38
CA THR A 91 20.77 -7.35 -0.56
C THR A 91 21.98 -7.50 -1.48
N LYS A 92 22.70 -8.65 -1.41
CA LYS A 92 23.85 -8.94 -2.24
C LYS A 92 23.40 -9.70 -3.49
N SER A 93 23.71 -9.19 -4.66
CA SER A 93 23.34 -9.77 -5.96
C SER A 93 23.83 -11.21 -6.14
N ASP A 94 25.07 -11.50 -5.71
CA ASP A 94 25.64 -12.86 -5.79
C ASP A 94 24.86 -13.87 -4.92
N HIS A 95 24.40 -13.46 -3.73
CA HIS A 95 23.58 -14.31 -2.87
C HIS A 95 22.18 -14.55 -3.45
N ILE A 96 21.61 -13.55 -4.13
CA ILE A 96 20.34 -13.70 -4.83
C ILE A 96 20.49 -14.76 -5.93
N LYS A 97 21.52 -14.61 -6.75
CA LYS A 97 21.84 -15.56 -7.84
C LYS A 97 22.02 -16.97 -7.31
N LEU A 98 22.88 -17.14 -6.32
CA LEU A 98 23.16 -18.45 -5.72
C LEU A 98 21.89 -19.12 -5.18
N PHE A 99 21.03 -18.38 -4.45
CA PHE A 99 19.80 -18.90 -3.91
C PHE A 99 18.86 -19.42 -5.02
N VAL A 100 18.68 -18.63 -6.08
CA VAL A 100 17.82 -19.00 -7.20
C VAL A 100 18.39 -20.23 -7.94
N GLU A 101 19.68 -20.25 -8.23
CA GLU A 101 20.34 -21.38 -8.89
C GLU A 101 20.24 -22.67 -8.07
N MET A 102 20.40 -22.60 -6.75
CA MET A 102 20.24 -23.76 -5.86
C MET A 102 18.81 -24.31 -5.92
N CYS A 103 17.78 -23.45 -5.82
CA CYS A 103 16.39 -23.89 -5.93
C CYS A 103 16.09 -24.49 -7.31
N GLN A 104 16.58 -23.88 -8.38
CA GLN A 104 16.41 -24.40 -9.75
C GLN A 104 17.06 -25.77 -9.95
N THR A 105 18.22 -26.01 -9.34
CA THR A 105 18.94 -27.29 -9.40
C THR A 105 18.11 -28.43 -8.80
N VAL A 106 17.37 -28.15 -7.73
CA VAL A 106 16.46 -29.11 -7.08
C VAL A 106 15.04 -29.07 -7.63
N ARG A 107 14.83 -28.33 -8.72
CA ARG A 107 13.54 -28.15 -9.41
C ARG A 107 12.43 -27.51 -8.56
N GLU A 108 12.81 -26.59 -7.72
CA GLU A 108 11.86 -25.85 -6.87
C GLU A 108 11.60 -24.43 -7.40
N HIS A 109 10.39 -23.95 -7.19
CA HIS A 109 10.02 -22.58 -7.51
C HIS A 109 10.60 -21.58 -6.51
N VAL A 110 10.78 -20.33 -6.95
CA VAL A 110 11.23 -19.23 -6.11
C VAL A 110 10.26 -18.07 -6.22
N ILE A 111 9.91 -17.48 -5.08
CA ILE A 111 9.20 -16.20 -5.01
C ILE A 111 10.06 -15.19 -4.25
N ILE A 112 10.31 -14.05 -4.89
CA ILE A 112 11.15 -12.97 -4.36
C ILE A 112 10.27 -11.79 -4.00
N PHE A 113 10.30 -11.37 -2.73
CA PHE A 113 9.67 -10.13 -2.29
C PHE A 113 10.73 -9.04 -2.17
N THR A 114 10.54 -7.96 -2.90
CA THR A 114 11.49 -6.84 -2.92
C THR A 114 10.78 -5.49 -2.84
N THR A 115 11.56 -4.44 -2.64
CA THR A 115 11.04 -3.07 -2.73
C THR A 115 11.56 -2.38 -3.97
N TYR A 116 10.88 -1.32 -4.43
CA TYR A 116 11.40 -0.48 -5.53
C TYR A 116 12.83 0.00 -5.27
N HIS A 117 13.17 0.28 -4.01
CA HIS A 117 14.52 0.68 -3.61
C HIS A 117 15.57 -0.42 -3.78
N SER A 118 15.18 -1.69 -3.68
CA SER A 118 16.10 -2.83 -3.74
C SER A 118 16.01 -3.60 -5.06
N LEU A 119 15.08 -3.25 -5.95
CA LEU A 119 14.84 -3.95 -7.22
C LEU A 119 16.10 -4.01 -8.10
N HIS A 120 16.94 -2.96 -8.09
CA HIS A 120 18.21 -2.95 -8.81
C HIS A 120 19.14 -4.09 -8.37
N ARG A 121 19.06 -4.59 -7.13
CA ARG A 121 19.85 -5.75 -6.67
C ARG A 121 19.43 -7.05 -7.32
N VAL A 122 18.11 -7.18 -7.57
CA VAL A 122 17.59 -8.32 -8.35
C VAL A 122 18.05 -8.21 -9.80
N GLN A 123 18.05 -7.02 -10.39
CA GLN A 123 18.59 -6.78 -11.73
C GLN A 123 20.09 -7.13 -11.80
N GLU A 124 20.89 -6.63 -10.87
CA GLU A 124 22.35 -6.89 -10.80
C GLU A 124 22.69 -8.38 -10.64
N SER A 125 21.80 -9.19 -10.09
CA SER A 125 22.02 -10.64 -9.93
C SER A 125 21.97 -11.39 -11.24
N GLY A 126 21.37 -10.82 -12.30
CA GLY A 126 21.28 -11.43 -13.62
C GLY A 126 20.44 -12.71 -13.69
N ILE A 127 19.57 -12.97 -12.72
CA ILE A 127 18.67 -14.12 -12.72
C ILE A 127 17.58 -13.97 -13.78
N ALA A 128 17.13 -15.09 -14.35
CA ALA A 128 15.96 -15.13 -15.19
C ALA A 128 14.69 -15.01 -14.34
N VAL A 129 13.78 -14.13 -14.74
CA VAL A 129 12.51 -13.88 -14.06
C VAL A 129 11.36 -14.29 -14.98
N ASP A 130 10.54 -15.25 -14.54
CA ASP A 130 9.33 -15.67 -15.26
C ASP A 130 8.26 -14.57 -15.21
N THR A 131 7.90 -14.15 -14.02
CA THR A 131 6.85 -13.13 -13.87
C THR A 131 7.25 -12.11 -12.80
N ILE A 132 7.02 -10.84 -13.10
CA ILE A 132 7.19 -9.77 -12.11
C ILE A 132 5.87 -9.01 -11.91
N TYR A 133 5.49 -8.82 -10.66
CA TYR A 133 4.34 -8.02 -10.25
C TYR A 133 4.79 -6.76 -9.53
N PHE A 134 4.41 -5.62 -10.07
CA PHE A 134 4.65 -4.31 -9.46
C PHE A 134 3.39 -3.86 -8.70
N ASP A 135 3.42 -3.94 -7.38
CA ASP A 135 2.33 -3.40 -6.56
C ASP A 135 2.50 -1.89 -6.37
N GLU A 136 1.37 -1.17 -6.31
CA GLU A 136 1.31 0.30 -6.34
C GLU A 136 2.22 0.90 -7.42
N ALA A 137 2.05 0.41 -8.64
CA ALA A 137 2.95 0.65 -9.79
C ALA A 137 3.12 2.13 -10.17
N HIS A 138 2.27 3.03 -9.67
CA HIS A 138 2.46 4.46 -9.81
C HIS A 138 3.76 4.99 -9.14
N ASN A 139 4.43 4.16 -8.32
CA ASN A 139 5.72 4.47 -7.73
C ASN A 139 6.87 4.26 -8.72
N SER A 140 6.73 3.33 -9.66
CA SER A 140 7.78 2.96 -10.62
C SER A 140 8.26 4.10 -11.54
N VAL A 141 7.42 5.12 -11.75
CA VAL A 141 7.78 6.30 -12.56
C VAL A 141 8.73 7.27 -11.85
N GLN A 142 9.10 7.02 -10.60
CA GLN A 142 10.07 7.84 -9.90
C GLN A 142 11.47 7.59 -10.50
N ARG A 143 12.27 8.67 -10.63
CA ARG A 143 13.57 8.65 -11.28
C ARG A 143 14.48 7.50 -10.83
N ASN A 144 14.48 7.21 -9.52
CA ASN A 144 15.34 6.18 -8.94
C ASN A 144 14.81 4.74 -9.12
N PHE A 145 13.55 4.58 -9.56
CA PHE A 145 12.89 3.29 -9.68
C PHE A 145 12.63 2.90 -11.13
N PHE A 146 12.64 3.89 -12.03
CA PHE A 146 12.28 3.68 -13.43
C PHE A 146 13.26 2.75 -14.16
N GLY A 147 14.58 2.94 -14.00
CA GLY A 147 15.58 2.12 -14.70
C GLY A 147 15.42 0.61 -14.44
N PRO A 148 15.38 0.12 -13.20
CA PRO A 148 15.09 -1.28 -12.93
C PRO A 148 13.70 -1.74 -13.42
N THR A 149 12.69 -0.86 -13.39
CA THR A 149 11.35 -1.17 -13.90
C THR A 149 11.37 -1.40 -15.41
N GLU A 150 12.00 -0.50 -16.17
CA GLU A 150 12.21 -0.59 -17.63
C GLU A 150 12.99 -1.85 -17.98
N TYR A 151 14.06 -2.16 -17.23
CA TYR A 151 14.82 -3.39 -17.42
C TYR A 151 13.95 -4.63 -17.34
N PHE A 152 13.19 -4.80 -16.26
CA PHE A 152 12.35 -5.99 -16.08
C PHE A 152 11.17 -6.04 -17.05
N SER A 153 10.66 -4.91 -17.48
CA SER A 153 9.65 -4.84 -18.53
C SER A 153 10.13 -5.47 -19.83
N GLY A 154 11.41 -5.33 -20.16
CA GLY A 154 12.01 -5.91 -21.37
C GLY A 154 12.67 -7.28 -21.21
N HIS A 155 12.89 -7.76 -19.96
CA HIS A 155 13.68 -8.97 -19.70
C HIS A 155 12.94 -10.06 -18.94
N ALA A 156 11.85 -9.76 -18.23
CA ALA A 156 10.99 -10.78 -17.65
C ALA A 156 10.06 -11.36 -18.73
N ASP A 157 9.73 -12.66 -18.66
CA ASP A 157 8.79 -13.26 -19.59
C ASP A 157 7.39 -12.62 -19.49
N ARG A 158 7.03 -12.20 -18.25
CA ARG A 158 5.75 -11.51 -17.97
C ARG A 158 5.95 -10.38 -16.96
N CYS A 159 5.30 -9.24 -17.22
CA CYS A 159 5.44 -8.04 -16.39
C CYS A 159 4.08 -7.35 -16.18
N PHE A 160 3.61 -7.25 -14.93
CA PHE A 160 2.30 -6.68 -14.63
C PHE A 160 2.36 -5.56 -13.59
N PHE A 161 1.63 -4.48 -13.89
CA PHE A 161 1.62 -3.25 -13.13
C PHE A 161 0.27 -3.02 -12.46
N PHE A 162 0.20 -3.23 -11.14
CA PHE A 162 -1.01 -3.06 -10.35
C PHE A 162 -1.06 -1.68 -9.70
N THR A 163 -2.13 -0.96 -9.92
CA THR A 163 -2.35 0.33 -9.24
C THR A 163 -3.83 0.72 -9.22
N ALA A 164 -4.22 1.52 -8.25
CA ALA A 164 -5.52 2.20 -8.27
C ALA A 164 -5.49 3.43 -9.20
N THR A 165 -4.33 4.07 -9.33
CA THR A 165 -4.14 5.33 -10.06
C THR A 165 -2.90 5.29 -10.94
N ARG A 166 -3.08 5.58 -12.23
CA ARG A 166 -1.98 5.80 -13.16
C ARG A 166 -1.34 7.16 -12.92
N LYS A 167 -0.02 7.18 -12.85
CA LYS A 167 0.74 8.41 -13.04
C LYS A 167 1.17 8.51 -14.50
N THR A 168 0.58 9.44 -15.22
CA THR A 168 0.95 9.75 -16.61
C THR A 168 1.86 10.96 -16.67
N SER A 169 2.68 11.04 -17.69
CA SER A 169 3.52 12.20 -17.97
C SER A 169 3.38 12.61 -19.43
N VAL A 170 3.25 13.90 -19.67
CA VAL A 170 3.32 14.50 -21.02
C VAL A 170 4.64 15.24 -21.23
N THR A 171 5.50 15.26 -20.20
CA THR A 171 6.78 15.96 -20.26
C THR A 171 7.82 15.03 -20.90
N ILE A 172 8.56 15.55 -21.88
CA ILE A 172 9.67 14.84 -22.52
C ILE A 172 10.69 14.43 -21.46
N ASN A 173 11.18 13.19 -21.53
CA ASN A 173 12.18 12.60 -20.62
C ASN A 173 11.70 12.42 -19.15
N LYS A 174 10.41 12.56 -18.89
CA LYS A 174 9.83 12.23 -17.58
C LYS A 174 9.02 10.95 -17.68
N PRO A 175 9.41 9.87 -16.96
CA PRO A 175 8.68 8.61 -16.98
C PRO A 175 7.21 8.78 -16.61
N GLY A 176 6.35 8.05 -17.30
CA GLY A 176 4.93 7.99 -17.04
C GLY A 176 4.35 6.65 -17.45
N MET A 177 3.34 6.17 -16.76
CA MET A 177 2.68 4.90 -17.07
C MET A 177 1.90 4.92 -18.40
N ASN A 178 1.90 6.03 -19.13
CA ASN A 178 1.42 6.14 -20.51
C ASN A 178 2.47 5.70 -21.54
N ASP A 179 3.69 5.40 -21.12
CA ASP A 179 4.72 4.80 -21.96
C ASP A 179 4.35 3.30 -22.14
N ARG A 180 3.90 2.96 -23.36
CA ARG A 180 3.44 1.61 -23.68
C ARG A 180 4.58 0.62 -23.89
N GLU A 181 5.76 1.08 -24.22
CA GLU A 181 6.93 0.20 -24.39
C GLU A 181 7.34 -0.40 -23.04
N VAL A 182 7.23 0.39 -21.95
CA VAL A 182 7.57 -0.05 -20.60
C VAL A 182 6.38 -0.65 -19.85
N TYR A 183 5.19 -0.07 -19.97
CA TYR A 183 4.05 -0.46 -19.12
C TYR A 183 2.98 -1.31 -19.82
N GLY A 184 3.11 -1.49 -21.14
CA GLY A 184 2.06 -2.13 -21.92
C GLY A 184 0.75 -1.35 -21.93
N ASP A 185 -0.28 -2.00 -22.43
CA ASP A 185 -1.65 -1.47 -22.41
C ASP A 185 -2.36 -1.70 -21.07
N ILE A 186 -3.47 -1.00 -20.87
CA ILE A 186 -4.38 -1.31 -19.75
C ILE A 186 -5.16 -2.57 -20.14
N ILE A 187 -4.78 -3.72 -19.59
CA ILE A 187 -5.41 -5.00 -19.89
C ILE A 187 -6.60 -5.31 -19.00
N ALA A 188 -6.68 -4.67 -17.81
CA ALA A 188 -7.84 -4.77 -16.94
C ALA A 188 -8.08 -3.43 -16.24
N ARG A 189 -9.35 -3.00 -16.27
CA ARG A 189 -9.79 -1.80 -15.55
C ARG A 189 -11.09 -2.10 -14.83
N VAL A 190 -11.11 -1.75 -13.55
CA VAL A 190 -12.27 -1.83 -12.67
C VAL A 190 -12.54 -0.43 -12.12
N SER A 191 -13.78 0.01 -12.15
CA SER A 191 -14.14 1.31 -11.61
C SER A 191 -14.63 1.20 -10.16
N ALA A 192 -14.45 2.27 -9.36
CA ALA A 192 -14.98 2.29 -8.01
C ALA A 192 -16.53 2.16 -7.96
N PRO A 193 -17.31 2.80 -8.86
CA PRO A 193 -18.75 2.55 -8.95
C PRO A 193 -19.14 1.09 -9.22
N GLU A 194 -18.35 0.38 -10.04
CA GLU A 194 -18.55 -1.07 -10.28
C GLU A 194 -18.41 -1.87 -8.98
N LEU A 195 -17.36 -1.57 -8.18
CA LEU A 195 -17.12 -2.25 -6.90
C LEU A 195 -18.18 -1.93 -5.87
N VAL A 196 -18.66 -0.68 -5.82
CA VAL A 196 -19.78 -0.25 -4.95
C VAL A 196 -21.06 -0.97 -5.34
N LYS A 197 -21.40 -0.99 -6.65
CA LYS A 197 -22.60 -1.66 -7.16
C LYS A 197 -22.55 -3.18 -6.88
N GLY A 198 -21.37 -3.77 -6.91
CA GLY A 198 -21.16 -5.18 -6.56
C GLY A 198 -21.16 -5.47 -5.05
N GLY A 199 -21.28 -4.44 -4.20
CA GLY A 199 -21.21 -4.58 -2.74
C GLY A 199 -19.81 -4.93 -2.22
N TYR A 200 -18.76 -4.75 -3.02
CA TYR A 200 -17.38 -5.12 -2.66
C TYR A 200 -16.64 -4.03 -1.88
N ILE A 201 -17.05 -2.78 -2.04
CA ILE A 201 -16.58 -1.63 -1.26
C ILE A 201 -17.78 -0.76 -0.87
N ALA A 202 -17.69 -0.10 0.28
CA ALA A 202 -18.71 0.84 0.70
C ALA A 202 -18.65 2.11 -0.14
N PRO A 203 -19.80 2.75 -0.48
CA PRO A 203 -19.78 4.06 -1.11
C PRO A 203 -19.24 5.09 -0.12
N PRO A 204 -18.21 5.90 -0.50
CA PRO A 204 -17.73 6.95 0.37
C PRO A 204 -18.80 8.04 0.52
N LYS A 205 -19.04 8.48 1.76
CA LYS A 205 -19.77 9.69 2.05
C LYS A 205 -18.77 10.83 2.22
N VAL A 206 -18.85 11.85 1.41
CA VAL A 206 -17.94 13.00 1.47
C VAL A 206 -18.66 14.15 2.16
N TYR A 207 -18.10 14.60 3.29
CA TYR A 207 -18.55 15.79 3.98
C TYR A 207 -17.52 16.90 3.74
N VAL A 208 -17.95 18.01 3.21
CA VAL A 208 -17.11 19.21 3.07
C VAL A 208 -17.55 20.18 4.17
N LYS A 209 -16.63 20.47 5.09
CA LYS A 209 -16.87 21.45 6.13
C LYS A 209 -16.08 22.72 5.79
N GLU A 210 -16.80 23.80 5.51
CA GLU A 210 -16.19 25.10 5.30
C GLU A 210 -15.98 25.78 6.65
N PHE A 211 -14.75 26.14 6.94
CA PHE A 211 -14.42 26.94 8.08
C PHE A 211 -14.16 28.38 7.61
N GLY A 212 -14.89 29.34 8.15
CA GLY A 212 -14.66 30.74 7.86
C GLY A 212 -13.21 31.13 8.16
N ILE A 213 -12.53 31.76 7.20
CA ILE A 213 -11.23 32.36 7.44
C ILE A 213 -11.47 33.50 8.44
N HIS A 214 -11.15 33.26 9.70
CA HIS A 214 -11.14 34.33 10.67
C HIS A 214 -10.08 35.35 10.29
N GLN A 215 -10.50 36.50 9.77
CA GLN A 215 -9.61 37.60 9.35
C GLN A 215 -8.74 38.15 10.48
N ASN A 216 -8.98 37.78 11.73
CA ASN A 216 -8.15 38.10 12.86
C ASN A 216 -7.06 37.04 13.08
N ALA A 217 -6.03 37.13 12.30
CA ALA A 217 -4.88 36.23 12.19
C ALA A 217 -3.95 36.18 13.41
N LYS A 218 -4.47 36.02 14.63
CA LYS A 218 -3.65 35.74 15.81
C LYS A 218 -3.86 34.37 16.44
N LYS A 219 -4.83 33.55 15.95
CA LYS A 219 -4.89 32.15 16.35
C LYS A 219 -3.75 31.39 15.70
N ILE A 220 -2.99 30.68 16.51
CA ILE A 220 -1.93 29.78 16.03
C ILE A 220 -2.57 28.70 15.15
N THR A 221 -1.98 28.40 14.00
CA THR A 221 -2.54 27.45 13.02
C THR A 221 -2.87 26.07 13.62
N CYS A 222 -2.12 25.64 14.67
CA CYS A 222 -2.39 24.38 15.34
C CYS A 222 -3.67 24.38 16.17
N ASP A 223 -4.07 25.53 16.77
CA ASP A 223 -5.33 25.65 17.51
C ASP A 223 -6.52 25.53 16.56
N VAL A 224 -6.40 26.14 15.38
CA VAL A 224 -7.40 26.03 14.32
C VAL A 224 -7.51 24.60 13.82
N ASP A 225 -6.39 23.92 13.57
CA ASP A 225 -6.37 22.51 13.17
C ASP A 225 -7.04 21.61 14.24
N CYS A 226 -6.74 21.87 15.53
CA CYS A 226 -7.34 21.16 16.65
C CYS A 226 -8.86 21.36 16.68
N GLU A 227 -9.34 22.60 16.63
CA GLU A 227 -10.75 22.95 16.61
C GLU A 227 -11.50 22.28 15.44
N HIS A 228 -10.86 22.25 14.25
CA HIS A 228 -11.42 21.63 13.05
C HIS A 228 -11.58 20.09 13.20
N VAL A 229 -10.55 19.42 13.73
CA VAL A 229 -10.64 17.94 13.89
C VAL A 229 -11.68 17.61 14.97
N ILE A 230 -11.60 18.25 16.13
CA ILE A 230 -12.49 17.97 17.26
C ILE A 230 -13.94 18.27 16.91
N SER A 231 -14.22 19.43 16.30
CA SER A 231 -15.55 19.78 15.86
C SER A 231 -16.09 18.80 14.78
N THR A 232 -15.22 18.28 13.94
CA THR A 232 -15.61 17.25 12.97
C THR A 232 -15.90 15.90 13.65
N MET A 233 -15.12 15.53 14.66
CA MET A 233 -15.38 14.34 15.47
C MET A 233 -16.70 14.43 16.24
N ASP A 234 -17.06 15.59 16.71
CA ASP A 234 -18.35 15.82 17.42
C ASP A 234 -19.56 15.75 16.48
N ASP A 235 -19.40 16.16 15.21
CA ASP A 235 -20.46 16.13 14.21
C ASP A 235 -20.72 14.73 13.64
N ILE A 236 -19.75 13.84 13.73
CA ILE A 236 -19.77 12.51 13.09
C ILE A 236 -19.51 11.46 14.16
N ASP A 237 -20.52 10.65 14.50
CA ASP A 237 -20.37 9.55 15.48
C ASP A 237 -19.57 8.38 14.84
N MET A 238 -18.26 8.55 14.74
CA MET A 238 -17.33 7.57 14.17
C MET A 238 -16.38 7.06 15.25
N LYS A 239 -15.99 5.78 15.16
CA LYS A 239 -15.14 5.13 16.18
C LYS A 239 -13.66 5.13 15.78
N LYS A 240 -13.35 5.02 14.49
CA LYS A 240 -11.98 4.81 13.98
C LYS A 240 -11.63 5.85 12.93
N ILE A 241 -10.88 6.84 13.34
CA ILE A 241 -10.63 8.06 12.57
C ILE A 241 -9.18 8.13 12.14
N LEU A 242 -8.94 8.35 10.85
CA LEU A 242 -7.62 8.64 10.30
C LEU A 242 -7.50 10.13 9.99
N VAL A 243 -6.58 10.82 10.63
CA VAL A 243 -6.29 12.24 10.39
C VAL A 243 -5.04 12.38 9.52
N CYS A 244 -5.22 12.88 8.30
CA CYS A 244 -4.15 13.10 7.34
C CYS A 244 -3.65 14.54 7.41
N VAL A 245 -2.45 14.73 7.94
CA VAL A 245 -1.82 16.04 8.04
C VAL A 245 -0.89 16.34 6.86
N ARG A 246 -0.65 17.61 6.57
CA ARG A 246 0.22 18.06 5.48
C ARG A 246 1.70 17.83 5.77
N THR A 247 2.15 18.07 7.01
CA THR A 247 3.55 17.97 7.41
C THR A 247 3.70 17.31 8.78
N SER A 248 4.85 16.67 9.02
CA SER A 248 5.16 16.15 10.37
C SER A 248 5.24 17.27 11.40
N ARG A 249 5.61 18.50 10.99
CA ARG A 249 5.60 19.68 11.89
C ARG A 249 4.18 20.05 12.32
N GLN A 250 3.21 20.03 11.39
CA GLN A 250 1.79 20.26 11.71
C GLN A 250 1.29 19.22 12.74
N LEU A 251 1.60 17.93 12.53
CA LEU A 251 1.25 16.87 13.47
C LEU A 251 1.86 17.14 14.86
N MET A 252 3.16 17.45 14.90
CA MET A 252 3.84 17.71 16.17
C MET A 252 3.32 18.95 16.87
N ASN A 253 3.00 20.01 16.13
CA ASN A 253 2.41 21.21 16.71
C ASN A 253 1.02 20.93 17.28
N LEU A 254 0.19 20.16 16.58
CA LEU A 254 -1.13 19.73 17.05
C LEU A 254 -1.01 18.94 18.38
N MET A 255 -0.06 18.01 18.46
CA MET A 255 0.11 17.17 19.65
C MET A 255 0.80 17.87 20.83
N ALA A 256 1.72 18.84 20.57
CA ALA A 256 2.57 19.43 21.59
C ALA A 256 2.09 20.82 22.08
N HIS A 257 1.33 21.54 21.27
CA HIS A 257 0.94 22.93 21.54
C HIS A 257 -0.57 23.15 21.65
N THR A 258 -1.37 22.08 21.61
CA THR A 258 -2.82 22.14 21.83
C THR A 258 -3.22 21.06 22.84
N ASP A 259 -4.46 21.13 23.29
CA ASP A 259 -5.08 20.14 24.18
C ASP A 259 -5.74 18.98 23.41
N PHE A 260 -5.37 18.77 22.13
CA PHE A 260 -5.94 17.75 21.26
C PHE A 260 -5.96 16.35 21.88
N ALA A 261 -4.83 15.94 22.51
CA ALA A 261 -4.74 14.63 23.16
C ALA A 261 -5.74 14.49 24.31
N GLN A 262 -5.88 15.53 25.14
CA GLN A 262 -6.84 15.56 26.24
C GLN A 262 -8.28 15.55 25.71
N GLN A 263 -8.57 16.35 24.70
CA GLN A 263 -9.92 16.39 24.08
C GLN A 263 -10.30 15.06 23.44
N CYS A 264 -9.36 14.31 22.86
CA CYS A 264 -9.61 12.95 22.38
C CYS A 264 -9.97 12.02 23.54
N GLN A 265 -9.20 12.04 24.63
CA GLN A 265 -9.43 11.19 25.81
C GLN A 265 -10.76 11.50 26.49
N ASP A 266 -11.15 12.77 26.62
CA ASP A 266 -12.43 13.20 27.21
C ASP A 266 -13.63 12.68 26.43
N ARG A 267 -13.45 12.40 25.11
CA ARG A 267 -14.46 11.79 24.24
C ARG A 267 -14.34 10.25 24.14
N GLY A 268 -13.46 9.66 24.94
CA GLY A 268 -13.23 8.20 24.98
C GLY A 268 -12.38 7.69 23.80
N TYR A 269 -11.66 8.55 23.06
CA TYR A 269 -10.76 8.13 22.01
C TYR A 269 -9.33 7.95 22.53
N SER A 270 -8.72 6.83 22.19
CA SER A 270 -7.28 6.66 22.22
C SER A 270 -6.64 7.31 20.98
N PHE A 271 -5.36 7.65 21.03
CA PHE A 271 -4.70 8.23 19.87
C PHE A 271 -3.35 7.57 19.58
N LEU A 272 -3.04 7.48 18.28
CA LEU A 272 -1.77 6.95 17.81
C LEU A 272 -1.19 7.87 16.74
N TYR A 273 0.11 8.04 16.75
CA TYR A 273 0.79 8.70 15.63
C TYR A 273 2.20 8.15 15.42
N ILE A 274 2.67 8.28 14.17
CA ILE A 274 4.03 7.86 13.80
C ILE A 274 4.65 8.90 12.88
N THR A 275 5.87 9.32 13.20
CA THR A 275 6.68 10.21 12.37
C THR A 275 8.11 9.69 12.25
N SER A 276 8.83 10.13 11.20
CA SER A 276 10.24 9.77 11.02
C SER A 276 11.17 10.34 12.10
N LYS A 277 10.76 11.42 12.78
CA LYS A 277 11.57 12.12 13.78
C LYS A 277 11.32 11.65 15.21
N THR A 278 10.05 11.47 15.58
CA THR A 278 9.65 11.11 16.95
C THR A 278 9.46 9.62 17.15
N GLY A 279 9.45 8.83 16.04
CA GLY A 279 9.07 7.44 16.09
C GLY A 279 7.57 7.26 16.26
N ALA A 280 7.17 6.12 16.81
CA ALA A 280 5.80 5.74 17.05
C ALA A 280 5.36 6.06 18.48
N VAL A 281 4.13 6.55 18.64
CA VAL A 281 3.53 6.91 19.94
C VAL A 281 2.11 6.36 19.99
N VAL A 282 1.74 5.79 21.15
CA VAL A 282 0.40 5.28 21.48
C VAL A 282 0.01 5.87 22.83
N ASP A 283 -1.10 6.61 22.88
CA ASP A 283 -1.61 7.29 24.09
C ASP A 283 -0.50 8.02 24.88
N GLY A 284 0.34 8.78 24.15
CA GLY A 284 1.43 9.57 24.72
C GLY A 284 2.72 8.79 25.07
N LYS A 285 2.72 7.46 24.98
CA LYS A 285 3.89 6.62 25.25
C LYS A 285 4.64 6.27 23.97
N LYS A 286 5.97 6.43 23.98
CA LYS A 286 6.81 5.94 22.87
C LYS A 286 6.80 4.43 22.86
N VAL A 287 6.59 3.86 21.66
CA VAL A 287 6.61 2.44 21.40
C VAL A 287 7.54 2.15 20.21
N ASN A 288 7.94 0.89 20.03
CA ASN A 288 8.62 0.50 18.81
C ASN A 288 7.59 0.39 17.64
N ARG A 289 8.11 0.24 16.43
CA ARG A 289 7.26 0.24 15.23
C ARG A 289 6.35 -1.00 15.17
N GLU A 290 6.84 -2.14 15.60
CA GLU A 290 6.10 -3.39 15.65
C GLU A 290 4.92 -3.29 16.61
N GLN A 291 5.16 -2.85 17.84
CA GLN A 291 4.11 -2.59 18.84
C GLN A 291 3.05 -1.60 18.35
N PHE A 292 3.46 -0.56 17.60
CA PHE A 292 2.51 0.39 17.01
C PHE A 292 1.53 -0.32 16.05
N PHE A 293 2.04 -1.15 15.15
CA PHE A 293 1.20 -1.85 14.18
C PHE A 293 0.39 -2.98 14.80
N GLU A 294 0.93 -3.69 15.79
CA GLU A 294 0.16 -4.65 16.58
C GLU A 294 -1.01 -3.97 17.30
N THR A 295 -0.77 -2.84 17.95
CA THR A 295 -1.81 -2.04 18.61
C THR A 295 -2.86 -1.59 17.61
N LEU A 296 -2.44 -1.03 16.47
CA LEU A 296 -3.33 -0.57 15.41
C LEU A 296 -4.20 -1.72 14.87
N ASN A 297 -3.63 -2.89 14.67
CA ASN A 297 -4.35 -4.08 14.21
C ASN A 297 -5.35 -4.59 15.28
N THR A 298 -4.91 -4.68 16.53
CA THR A 298 -5.75 -5.14 17.65
C THR A 298 -6.92 -4.19 17.88
N TRP A 299 -6.68 -2.88 17.94
CA TRP A 299 -7.73 -1.89 18.09
C TRP A 299 -8.63 -1.82 16.86
N GLY A 300 -8.08 -2.06 15.68
CA GLY A 300 -8.86 -2.15 14.44
C GLY A 300 -9.88 -3.28 14.46
N LYS A 301 -9.51 -4.44 14.99
CA LYS A 301 -10.39 -5.61 15.10
C LYS A 301 -11.51 -5.46 16.16
N ASP A 302 -11.27 -4.68 17.20
CA ASP A 302 -12.27 -4.42 18.24
C ASP A 302 -13.35 -3.44 17.73
N PRO A 303 -14.63 -3.86 17.63
CA PRO A 303 -15.69 -3.01 17.11
C PRO A 303 -16.04 -1.83 18.02
N GLU A 304 -15.75 -1.92 19.31
CA GLU A 304 -16.12 -0.90 20.30
C GLU A 304 -14.98 0.09 20.56
N LYS A 305 -13.75 -0.24 20.18
CA LYS A 305 -12.60 0.65 20.40
C LYS A 305 -12.68 1.91 19.55
N LYS A 306 -12.68 3.07 20.24
CA LYS A 306 -12.58 4.39 19.64
C LYS A 306 -11.12 4.82 19.59
N PHE A 307 -10.62 5.21 18.40
CA PHE A 307 -9.26 5.76 18.29
C PHE A 307 -9.07 6.69 17.10
N VAL A 308 -8.10 7.57 17.24
CA VAL A 308 -7.65 8.50 16.20
C VAL A 308 -6.21 8.17 15.82
N VAL A 309 -5.94 7.99 14.55
CA VAL A 309 -4.59 7.81 14.00
C VAL A 309 -4.19 9.04 13.24
N LEU A 310 -3.08 9.70 13.65
CA LEU A 310 -2.56 10.84 12.91
C LEU A 310 -1.35 10.42 12.10
N HIS A 311 -1.32 10.78 10.83
CA HIS A 311 -0.17 10.51 9.97
C HIS A 311 0.02 11.55 8.87
N ARG A 312 1.23 11.58 8.31
CA ARG A 312 1.55 12.35 7.11
C ARG A 312 1.55 11.50 5.84
N SER A 313 2.29 10.40 5.82
CA SER A 313 2.52 9.58 4.63
C SER A 313 2.81 8.11 4.93
N ILE A 314 3.12 7.75 6.17
CA ILE A 314 3.54 6.38 6.51
C ILE A 314 2.40 5.38 6.32
N LEU A 315 1.16 5.82 6.53
CA LEU A 315 -0.05 5.00 6.37
C LEU A 315 -0.73 5.20 4.99
N SER A 316 -0.18 6.05 4.12
CA SER A 316 -0.80 6.36 2.82
C SER A 316 -0.59 5.30 1.75
N GLU A 317 0.28 4.32 2.00
CA GLU A 317 0.64 3.29 1.03
C GLU A 317 0.57 1.91 1.69
N GLY A 318 -0.54 1.20 1.45
CA GLY A 318 -0.65 -0.23 1.68
C GLY A 318 -0.86 -0.70 3.13
N ILE A 319 -1.00 0.19 4.12
CA ILE A 319 -1.34 -0.24 5.48
C ILE A 319 -2.85 -0.27 5.63
N SER A 320 -3.38 -1.45 5.88
CA SER A 320 -4.80 -1.66 6.16
C SER A 320 -5.08 -1.37 7.65
N ILE A 321 -6.02 -0.45 7.90
CA ILE A 321 -6.59 -0.25 9.23
C ILE A 321 -7.95 -0.93 9.23
N ASN A 322 -8.06 -2.01 10.01
CA ASN A 322 -9.31 -2.75 10.08
C ASN A 322 -10.45 -1.86 10.58
N ARG A 323 -11.58 -1.92 9.87
CA ARG A 323 -12.81 -1.18 10.20
C ARG A 323 -12.61 0.33 10.35
N LEU A 324 -11.67 0.93 9.60
CA LEU A 324 -11.56 2.38 9.52
C LEU A 324 -12.88 2.94 8.96
N ASP A 325 -13.51 3.83 9.68
CA ASP A 325 -14.84 4.35 9.33
C ASP A 325 -14.82 5.80 8.84
N SER A 326 -13.76 6.56 9.16
CA SER A 326 -13.66 7.93 8.66
C SER A 326 -12.21 8.40 8.41
N VAL A 327 -12.08 9.36 7.51
CA VAL A 327 -10.79 10.01 7.20
C VAL A 327 -11.00 11.52 7.19
N ILE A 328 -10.22 12.24 8.01
CA ILE A 328 -10.21 13.70 8.07
C ILE A 328 -8.95 14.20 7.37
N PHE A 329 -9.11 15.09 6.40
CA PHE A 329 -8.00 15.69 5.67
C PHE A 329 -7.74 17.12 6.12
N LEU A 330 -6.61 17.35 6.78
CA LEU A 330 -6.08 18.68 7.11
C LEU A 330 -5.11 19.19 6.03
N ARG A 331 -5.32 18.77 4.78
CA ARG A 331 -4.50 19.15 3.63
C ARG A 331 -5.32 19.16 2.36
N ASN A 332 -4.91 19.96 1.39
CA ASN A 332 -5.46 19.86 0.05
C ASN A 332 -5.15 18.50 -0.55
N MET A 333 -6.12 17.93 -1.23
CA MET A 333 -6.02 16.65 -1.90
C MET A 333 -5.97 16.86 -3.40
N ASP A 334 -4.85 16.53 -4.01
CA ASP A 334 -4.71 16.59 -5.48
C ASP A 334 -5.27 15.36 -6.18
N VAL A 335 -5.63 14.30 -5.42
CA VAL A 335 -6.06 13.01 -5.98
C VAL A 335 -7.15 12.38 -5.11
N ILE A 336 -8.30 12.15 -5.71
CA ILE A 336 -9.48 11.47 -5.10
C ILE A 336 -9.17 10.04 -4.62
N CYS A 337 -8.07 9.45 -5.04
CA CYS A 337 -7.69 8.07 -4.73
C CYS A 337 -7.60 7.73 -3.24
N LEU A 338 -7.23 8.66 -2.40
CA LEU A 338 -7.18 8.43 -0.95
C LEU A 338 -8.55 8.18 -0.33
N LEU A 339 -9.65 8.63 -0.95
CA LEU A 339 -11.00 8.33 -0.50
C LEU A 339 -11.38 6.85 -0.64
N TYR A 340 -10.70 6.13 -1.53
CA TYR A 340 -10.93 4.71 -1.78
C TYR A 340 -9.84 3.80 -1.17
N THR A 341 -8.84 4.38 -0.48
CA THR A 341 -7.77 3.62 0.16
C THR A 341 -8.13 3.15 1.57
N SER A 342 -9.27 3.60 2.12
CA SER A 342 -9.79 3.03 3.35
C SER A 342 -10.31 1.62 3.08
N PRO A 343 -9.92 0.60 3.85
CA PRO A 343 -10.50 -0.72 3.71
C PRO A 343 -12.00 -0.61 3.95
N SER A 344 -12.78 -1.21 3.05
CA SER A 344 -14.21 -1.40 3.25
C SER A 344 -14.42 -2.11 4.59
N PRO A 345 -15.36 -1.70 5.43
CA PRO A 345 -15.78 -2.52 6.54
C PRO A 345 -16.26 -3.84 5.95
N ARG A 346 -15.52 -4.90 6.18
CA ARG A 346 -15.98 -6.26 5.98
C ARG A 346 -16.32 -6.83 7.35
N ASP A 347 -17.46 -7.44 7.36
CA ASP A 347 -18.07 -8.22 8.46
C ASP A 347 -17.10 -9.09 9.22
#